data_3c59b61948f5589d02eab9894d14a2ec
#
_entry.id   3c59b61948f5589d02eab9894d14a2ec
#
_cell.length_a   1.000
_cell.length_b   1.000
_cell.length_c   1.000
_cell.angle_alpha   90.00
_cell.angle_beta   90.00
_cell.angle_gamma   90.00
#
_symmetry.space_group_name_H-M   'P 1'
#
loop_
_entity.id
_entity.type
_entity.pdbx_description
1 polymer ?
#
loop_
_entity_poly.entity_id
_entity_poly.type
_entity_poly.pdbx_seq_one_letter_code
_entity_poly.pdbx_strand_id
1 'polypeptide(L)'
;RNKIPYVPYIVKVDKNKDNLKKKLKISKQQLVLGCHGGDSSFNLKFVQDTLINIVNKRKDLTFLFLNINKFCKHPRIIFLKGSVDEIYKKKFLNTCDAMIYARSLGESFGLACGEFAYLNKLIISYKFNRHRAHLDQLYNKDIIEYSSRKNLFNILNKLNKKKLVKNRKNKYSKYNSKMVMRRFKKLFLDKSKAINFSVLDYLINYLAHFKMAYYYSRHKFYSHYYNFIESKFFY
;
A
#
# COMPACT_ATOMS: atom_id res chain seq x y z
N ARG A 1 12.26 22.74 -3.76
CA ARG A 1 11.41 22.03 -4.73
C ARG A 1 10.22 22.90 -5.05
N ASN A 2 10.30 23.64 -6.12
CA ASN A 2 9.12 24.28 -6.69
C ASN A 2 8.26 23.19 -7.28
N LYS A 3 7.12 22.96 -6.69
CA LYS A 3 6.25 21.86 -7.06
C LYS A 3 5.11 22.44 -7.86
N ILE A 4 4.79 21.80 -8.96
CA ILE A 4 3.50 22.01 -9.63
C ILE A 4 2.43 22.01 -8.54
N PRO A 5 1.67 23.10 -8.40
CA PRO A 5 0.63 23.18 -7.39
C PRO A 5 -0.41 22.12 -7.67
N TYR A 6 -0.72 21.33 -6.67
CA TYR A 6 -1.74 20.29 -6.73
C TYR A 6 -2.56 20.27 -5.45
N VAL A 7 -3.76 19.82 -5.55
CA VAL A 7 -4.62 19.52 -4.39
C VAL A 7 -4.60 18.01 -4.18
N PRO A 8 -4.09 17.52 -3.05
CA PRO A 8 -4.06 16.10 -2.76
C PRO A 8 -5.46 15.59 -2.41
N TYR A 9 -5.65 14.26 -2.47
CA TYR A 9 -6.83 13.64 -1.91
C TYR A 9 -6.92 13.84 -0.40
N ILE A 10 -8.16 13.87 0.10
CA ILE A 10 -8.42 13.88 1.54
C ILE A 10 -8.26 12.45 2.07
N VAL A 11 -7.43 12.29 3.09
CA VAL A 11 -7.31 11.02 3.83
C VAL A 11 -7.96 11.21 5.19
N LYS A 12 -9.08 10.53 5.40
CA LYS A 12 -9.83 10.54 6.66
C LYS A 12 -10.26 9.11 6.97
N VAL A 13 -9.89 8.64 8.14
CA VAL A 13 -10.40 7.39 8.69
C VAL A 13 -10.84 7.70 10.12
N ASP A 14 -12.08 7.42 10.42
CA ASP A 14 -12.55 7.56 11.79
C ASP A 14 -11.84 6.62 12.75
N LYS A 15 -11.67 6.99 14.00
CA LYS A 15 -10.96 6.23 15.02
C LYS A 15 -11.79 5.19 15.77
N ASN A 16 -12.98 4.84 15.28
CA ASN A 16 -13.77 3.79 15.88
C ASN A 16 -13.01 2.45 15.89
N LYS A 17 -13.19 1.61 16.90
CA LYS A 17 -12.45 0.36 17.10
C LYS A 17 -13.15 -0.90 16.59
N ASP A 18 -14.34 -0.77 16.00
CA ASP A 18 -15.09 -1.90 15.46
C ASP A 18 -14.29 -2.60 14.36
N ASN A 19 -14.36 -3.94 14.36
CA ASN A 19 -13.65 -4.78 13.41
C ASN A 19 -14.47 -6.02 13.03
N LEU A 20 -13.98 -6.77 12.04
CA LEU A 20 -14.65 -7.94 11.49
C LEU A 20 -14.13 -9.27 12.07
N LYS A 21 -13.22 -9.27 13.04
CA LYS A 21 -12.57 -10.50 13.52
C LYS A 21 -13.59 -11.56 13.98
N LYS A 22 -14.59 -11.16 14.78
CA LYS A 22 -15.65 -12.07 15.24
C LYS A 22 -16.45 -12.63 14.07
N LYS A 23 -16.91 -11.77 13.16
CA LYS A 23 -17.69 -12.14 11.97
C LYS A 23 -16.94 -13.11 11.06
N LEU A 24 -15.63 -12.90 10.90
CA LEU A 24 -14.76 -13.71 10.05
C LEU A 24 -14.10 -14.89 10.78
N LYS A 25 -14.47 -15.15 12.03
CA LYS A 25 -13.88 -16.20 12.88
C LYS A 25 -12.35 -16.12 12.98
N ILE A 26 -11.80 -14.89 12.94
CA ILE A 26 -10.37 -14.63 13.07
C ILE A 26 -10.02 -14.50 14.55
N SER A 27 -9.14 -15.36 15.06
CA SER A 27 -8.66 -15.33 16.43
C SER A 27 -7.94 -14.02 16.77
N LYS A 28 -8.03 -13.57 18.05
CA LYS A 28 -7.32 -12.38 18.53
C LYS A 28 -5.79 -12.51 18.40
N GLN A 29 -5.27 -13.72 18.47
CA GLN A 29 -3.84 -14.02 18.35
C GLN A 29 -3.35 -13.94 16.91
N GLN A 30 -4.22 -14.14 15.93
CA GLN A 30 -3.82 -14.09 14.52
C GLN A 30 -3.34 -12.70 14.11
N LEU A 31 -2.21 -12.71 13.40
CA LEU A 31 -1.67 -11.54 12.71
C LEU A 31 -2.38 -11.39 11.36
N VAL A 32 -3.07 -10.27 11.18
CA VAL A 32 -3.86 -10.01 9.98
C VAL A 32 -3.18 -8.96 9.11
N LEU A 33 -2.80 -9.33 7.90
CA LEU A 33 -2.34 -8.39 6.88
C LEU A 33 -3.43 -8.17 5.85
N GLY A 34 -3.70 -6.90 5.53
CA GLY A 34 -4.78 -6.57 4.61
C GLY A 34 -4.35 -5.75 3.41
N CYS A 35 -5.18 -5.79 2.36
CA CYS A 35 -5.12 -4.87 1.24
C CYS A 35 -6.53 -4.58 0.73
N HIS A 36 -6.78 -3.35 0.32
CA HIS A 36 -7.98 -2.99 -0.42
C HIS A 36 -7.63 -2.11 -1.63
N GLY A 37 -8.50 -2.13 -2.62
CA GLY A 37 -8.27 -1.32 -3.83
C GLY A 37 -9.24 -1.68 -4.94
N GLY A 38 -8.85 -1.42 -6.18
CA GLY A 38 -9.54 -1.96 -7.35
C GLY A 38 -9.28 -3.47 -7.48
N ASP A 39 -10.19 -4.18 -8.11
CA ASP A 39 -10.22 -5.63 -8.24
C ASP A 39 -8.90 -6.25 -8.75
N SER A 40 -8.23 -5.58 -9.70
CA SER A 40 -6.94 -6.00 -10.28
C SER A 40 -5.71 -5.36 -9.63
N SER A 41 -5.87 -4.66 -8.51
CA SER A 41 -4.76 -3.89 -7.90
C SER A 41 -3.76 -4.71 -7.10
N PHE A 42 -4.01 -6.01 -6.88
CA PHE A 42 -3.07 -6.93 -6.22
C PHE A 42 -2.53 -7.95 -7.24
N ASN A 43 -1.69 -7.49 -8.18
CA ASN A 43 -1.39 -8.19 -9.43
C ASN A 43 0.05 -8.73 -9.57
N LEU A 44 0.83 -8.74 -8.50
CA LEU A 44 2.17 -9.36 -8.52
C LEU A 44 2.04 -10.86 -8.22
N LYS A 45 2.13 -11.70 -9.25
CA LYS A 45 1.95 -13.16 -9.14
C LYS A 45 2.86 -13.79 -8.09
N PHE A 46 4.16 -13.46 -8.10
CA PHE A 46 5.11 -13.98 -7.11
C PHE A 46 4.72 -13.63 -5.66
N VAL A 47 4.03 -12.51 -5.44
CA VAL A 47 3.50 -12.15 -4.12
C VAL A 47 2.35 -13.06 -3.76
N GLN A 48 1.36 -13.23 -4.65
CA GLN A 48 0.22 -14.12 -4.44
C GLN A 48 0.70 -15.52 -4.04
N ASP A 49 1.66 -16.08 -4.78
CA ASP A 49 2.24 -17.40 -4.51
C ASP A 49 2.99 -17.44 -3.16
N THR A 50 3.72 -16.36 -2.84
CA THR A 50 4.38 -16.24 -1.53
C THR A 50 3.36 -16.25 -0.38
N LEU A 51 2.22 -15.57 -0.55
CA LEU A 51 1.17 -15.57 0.47
C LEU A 51 0.56 -16.96 0.68
N ILE A 52 0.32 -17.71 -0.39
CA ILE A 52 -0.17 -19.08 -0.33
C ILE A 52 0.83 -19.97 0.42
N ASN A 53 2.12 -19.87 0.07
CA ASN A 53 3.16 -20.67 0.71
C ASN A 53 3.34 -20.34 2.20
N ILE A 54 3.33 -19.06 2.56
CA ILE A 54 3.58 -18.66 3.95
C ILE A 54 2.42 -19.01 4.89
N VAL A 55 1.16 -18.96 4.45
CA VAL A 55 0.02 -19.36 5.31
C VAL A 55 0.01 -20.85 5.59
N ASN A 56 0.56 -21.68 4.70
CA ASN A 56 0.73 -23.10 4.96
C ASN A 56 1.75 -23.35 6.07
N LYS A 57 2.82 -22.55 6.11
CA LYS A 57 3.88 -22.66 7.11
C LYS A 57 3.53 -21.98 8.44
N ARG A 58 2.86 -20.80 8.39
CA ARG A 58 2.51 -19.98 9.55
C ARG A 58 1.01 -20.00 9.81
N LYS A 59 0.57 -20.76 10.82
CA LYS A 59 -0.84 -20.88 11.18
C LYS A 59 -1.42 -19.65 11.90
N ASP A 60 -0.56 -18.78 12.43
CA ASP A 60 -0.92 -17.53 13.09
C ASP A 60 -1.12 -16.35 12.14
N LEU A 61 -0.93 -16.54 10.82
CA LEU A 61 -1.01 -15.49 9.81
C LEU A 61 -2.30 -15.63 8.99
N THR A 62 -2.97 -14.50 8.77
CA THR A 62 -4.17 -14.37 7.94
C THR A 62 -4.02 -13.18 6.99
N PHE A 63 -4.43 -13.35 5.74
CA PHE A 63 -4.54 -12.27 4.78
C PHE A 63 -5.99 -11.92 4.52
N LEU A 64 -6.31 -10.63 4.47
CA LEU A 64 -7.66 -10.12 4.30
C LEU A 64 -7.70 -9.11 3.17
N PHE A 65 -8.48 -9.39 2.14
CA PHE A 65 -8.60 -8.57 0.95
C PHE A 65 -10.01 -8.00 0.82
N LEU A 66 -10.11 -6.71 0.48
CA LEU A 66 -11.38 -6.04 0.21
C LEU A 66 -11.37 -5.49 -1.21
N ASN A 67 -12.32 -5.91 -2.03
CA ASN A 67 -12.44 -5.55 -3.45
C ASN A 67 -11.17 -5.90 -4.27
N ILE A 68 -10.64 -7.09 -4.04
CA ILE A 68 -9.49 -7.65 -4.79
C ILE A 68 -9.95 -8.98 -5.40
N ASN A 69 -9.59 -9.22 -6.66
CA ASN A 69 -9.89 -10.47 -7.35
C ASN A 69 -9.27 -11.67 -6.61
N LYS A 70 -10.07 -12.74 -6.48
CA LYS A 70 -9.61 -13.97 -5.85
C LYS A 70 -8.51 -14.60 -6.70
N PHE A 71 -7.39 -14.92 -6.09
CA PHE A 71 -6.27 -15.61 -6.74
C PHE A 71 -6.01 -17.02 -6.16
N CYS A 72 -6.71 -17.40 -5.08
CA CYS A 72 -6.66 -18.74 -4.50
C CYS A 72 -7.88 -19.01 -3.64
N LYS A 73 -8.02 -20.28 -3.21
CA LYS A 73 -8.99 -20.73 -2.20
C LYS A 73 -8.22 -21.26 -1.00
N HIS A 74 -8.22 -20.52 0.11
CA HIS A 74 -7.54 -20.90 1.35
C HIS A 74 -8.26 -20.28 2.56
N PRO A 75 -8.48 -21.00 3.68
CA PRO A 75 -9.28 -20.50 4.82
C PRO A 75 -8.70 -19.26 5.50
N ARG A 76 -7.41 -19.03 5.38
CA ARG A 76 -6.71 -17.86 5.97
C ARG A 76 -6.25 -16.83 4.92
N ILE A 77 -6.75 -16.93 3.68
CA ILE A 77 -6.66 -15.88 2.66
C ILE A 77 -8.10 -15.54 2.28
N ILE A 78 -8.63 -14.50 2.91
CA ILE A 78 -10.05 -14.17 2.90
C ILE A 78 -10.27 -13.00 1.94
N PHE A 79 -11.22 -13.16 1.03
CA PHE A 79 -11.62 -12.14 0.08
C PHE A 79 -13.02 -11.64 0.40
N LEU A 80 -13.14 -10.35 0.63
CA LEU A 80 -14.39 -9.64 0.87
C LEU A 80 -14.83 -8.89 -0.37
N LYS A 81 -16.13 -8.87 -0.64
CA LYS A 81 -16.70 -8.07 -1.72
C LYS A 81 -16.50 -6.58 -1.42
N GLY A 82 -16.25 -5.79 -2.46
CA GLY A 82 -16.20 -4.33 -2.36
C GLY A 82 -17.52 -3.74 -1.84
N SER A 83 -17.43 -2.64 -1.15
CA SER A 83 -18.57 -1.91 -0.61
C SER A 83 -18.31 -0.41 -0.64
N VAL A 84 -19.34 0.36 -0.90
CA VAL A 84 -19.35 1.83 -0.77
C VAL A 84 -19.61 2.28 0.67
N ASP A 85 -19.95 1.34 1.56
CA ASP A 85 -20.17 1.62 2.98
C ASP A 85 -18.84 1.93 3.67
N GLU A 86 -18.65 3.19 4.04
CA GLU A 86 -17.47 3.68 4.77
C GLU A 86 -17.30 3.00 6.14
N ILE A 87 -18.41 2.62 6.81
CA ILE A 87 -18.36 1.91 8.10
C ILE A 87 -17.79 0.51 7.89
N TYR A 88 -18.20 -0.17 6.82
CA TYR A 88 -17.68 -1.50 6.49
C TYR A 88 -16.19 -1.46 6.13
N LYS A 89 -15.77 -0.51 5.29
CA LYS A 89 -14.35 -0.29 4.95
C LYS A 89 -13.52 -0.05 6.21
N LYS A 90 -14.02 0.75 7.13
CA LYS A 90 -13.39 1.04 8.40
C LYS A 90 -13.24 -0.20 9.29
N LYS A 91 -14.29 -1.02 9.41
CA LYS A 91 -14.22 -2.30 10.13
C LYS A 91 -13.17 -3.22 9.50
N PHE A 92 -13.07 -3.24 8.17
CA PHE A 92 -11.99 -3.94 7.46
C PHE A 92 -10.61 -3.42 7.87
N LEU A 93 -10.38 -2.11 7.78
CA LEU A 93 -9.10 -1.49 8.16
C LEU A 93 -8.72 -1.81 9.60
N ASN A 94 -9.68 -1.74 10.54
CA ASN A 94 -9.45 -2.06 11.96
C ASN A 94 -9.16 -3.55 12.20
N THR A 95 -9.64 -4.44 11.32
CA THR A 95 -9.35 -5.87 11.41
C THR A 95 -7.89 -6.18 11.12
N CYS A 96 -7.27 -5.42 10.23
CA CYS A 96 -5.90 -5.62 9.79
C CYS A 96 -4.90 -5.08 10.83
N ASP A 97 -3.82 -5.80 11.07
CA ASP A 97 -2.70 -5.35 11.91
C ASP A 97 -1.65 -4.58 11.09
N ALA A 98 -1.51 -4.91 9.79
CA ALA A 98 -0.62 -4.23 8.83
C ALA A 98 -1.19 -4.31 7.42
N MET A 99 -0.59 -3.57 6.48
CA MET A 99 -0.90 -3.65 5.05
C MET A 99 0.13 -4.50 4.32
N ILE A 100 -0.33 -5.35 3.38
CA ILE A 100 0.48 -5.94 2.32
C ILE A 100 0.06 -5.36 0.98
N TYR A 101 0.97 -4.72 0.27
CA TYR A 101 0.68 -4.01 -0.98
C TYR A 101 1.49 -4.61 -2.14
N ALA A 102 0.81 -4.98 -3.23
CA ALA A 102 1.40 -5.75 -4.34
C ALA A 102 0.85 -5.33 -5.72
N ARG A 103 0.83 -4.04 -6.00
CA ARG A 103 0.47 -3.50 -7.31
C ARG A 103 1.73 -3.13 -8.10
N SER A 104 1.92 -3.72 -9.28
CA SER A 104 3.09 -3.48 -10.13
C SER A 104 3.24 -2.01 -10.55
N LEU A 105 2.11 -1.38 -10.91
CA LEU A 105 2.08 0.02 -11.32
C LEU A 105 2.42 0.98 -10.16
N GLY A 106 2.12 0.60 -8.92
CA GLY A 106 2.20 1.50 -7.77
C GLY A 106 1.07 2.52 -7.75
N GLU A 107 1.30 3.67 -7.12
CA GLU A 107 0.27 4.71 -6.92
C GLU A 107 0.81 6.11 -7.11
N SER A 108 0.03 6.97 -7.74
CA SER A 108 0.31 8.40 -7.86
C SER A 108 0.09 9.17 -6.55
N PHE A 109 -0.76 8.65 -5.64
CA PHE A 109 -0.99 9.17 -4.29
C PHE A 109 -1.05 8.06 -3.24
N GLY A 110 -1.82 6.99 -3.49
CA GLY A 110 -1.96 5.83 -2.63
C GLY A 110 -2.95 6.02 -1.49
N LEU A 111 -4.24 6.21 -1.80
CA LEU A 111 -5.29 6.35 -0.79
C LEU A 111 -5.32 5.17 0.19
N ALA A 112 -5.27 3.94 -0.32
CA ALA A 112 -5.26 2.74 0.52
C ALA A 112 -4.08 2.73 1.50
N CYS A 113 -2.87 3.05 1.02
CA CYS A 113 -1.69 3.20 1.88
C CYS A 113 -1.88 4.34 2.89
N GLY A 114 -2.49 5.45 2.46
CA GLY A 114 -2.80 6.60 3.31
C GLY A 114 -3.74 6.24 4.46
N GLU A 115 -4.78 5.47 4.20
CA GLU A 115 -5.76 5.03 5.21
C GLU A 115 -5.13 4.08 6.25
N PHE A 116 -4.30 3.12 5.81
CA PHE A 116 -3.53 2.28 6.72
C PHE A 116 -2.53 3.09 7.55
N ALA A 117 -1.79 4.02 6.92
CA ALA A 117 -0.84 4.88 7.61
C ALA A 117 -1.54 5.83 8.60
N TYR A 118 -2.74 6.33 8.26
CA TYR A 118 -3.55 7.19 9.14
C TYR A 118 -3.92 6.46 10.45
N LEU A 119 -4.10 5.14 10.38
CA LEU A 119 -4.30 4.27 11.54
C LEU A 119 -2.99 3.76 12.16
N ASN A 120 -1.85 4.37 11.84
CA ASN A 120 -0.52 4.01 12.31
C ASN A 120 -0.12 2.55 12.03
N LYS A 121 -0.61 1.96 10.95
CA LYS A 121 -0.29 0.58 10.56
C LYS A 121 0.93 0.51 9.65
N LEU A 122 1.73 -0.55 9.85
CA LEU A 122 2.88 -0.85 8.99
C LEU A 122 2.40 -1.15 7.57
N ILE A 123 3.15 -0.68 6.58
CA ILE A 123 2.92 -0.98 5.18
C ILE A 123 4.10 -1.82 4.66
N ILE A 124 3.79 -3.00 4.10
CA ILE A 124 4.76 -3.87 3.45
C ILE A 124 4.49 -3.76 1.95
N SER A 125 5.43 -3.18 1.19
CA SER A 125 5.21 -2.83 -0.21
C SER A 125 6.33 -3.29 -1.12
N TYR A 126 5.98 -3.52 -2.39
CA TYR A 126 6.95 -3.82 -3.43
C TYR A 126 7.86 -2.61 -3.71
N LYS A 127 9.17 -2.85 -3.79
CA LYS A 127 10.19 -1.81 -3.97
C LYS A 127 10.17 -1.20 -5.36
N PHE A 128 9.91 -2.01 -6.40
CA PHE A 128 10.08 -1.61 -7.80
C PHE A 128 8.77 -1.22 -8.49
N ASN A 129 7.90 -0.51 -7.77
CA ASN A 129 6.72 0.10 -8.37
C ASN A 129 7.10 1.19 -9.38
N ARG A 130 6.36 1.29 -10.49
CA ARG A 130 6.53 2.38 -11.46
C ARG A 130 6.25 3.74 -10.82
N HIS A 131 5.12 3.88 -10.14
CA HIS A 131 4.73 5.09 -9.41
C HIS A 131 4.92 4.86 -7.91
N ARG A 132 5.72 5.68 -7.26
CA ARG A 132 6.16 5.49 -5.88
C ARG A 132 5.64 6.55 -4.90
N ALA A 133 4.67 7.37 -5.30
CA ALA A 133 4.20 8.47 -4.45
C ALA A 133 3.67 7.99 -3.09
N HIS A 134 3.06 6.81 -3.04
CA HIS A 134 2.60 6.19 -1.79
C HIS A 134 3.75 5.84 -0.83
N LEU A 135 4.93 5.51 -1.35
CA LEU A 135 6.13 5.20 -0.55
C LEU A 135 6.83 6.50 -0.11
N ASP A 136 6.93 7.48 -1.02
CA ASP A 136 7.59 8.76 -0.76
C ASP A 136 6.87 9.58 0.33
N GLN A 137 5.61 9.26 0.63
CA GLN A 137 4.83 9.88 1.71
C GLN A 137 5.08 9.24 3.09
N LEU A 138 5.73 8.08 3.15
CA LEU A 138 5.95 7.34 4.38
C LEU A 138 7.34 7.60 4.96
N TYR A 139 7.51 7.41 6.27
CA TYR A 139 8.81 7.35 6.91
C TYR A 139 9.36 5.93 6.81
N ASN A 140 10.69 5.76 6.79
CA ASN A 140 11.34 4.46 6.71
C ASN A 140 10.86 3.46 7.78
N LYS A 141 10.47 3.95 8.95
CA LYS A 141 9.92 3.10 10.04
C LYS A 141 8.46 2.67 9.85
N ASP A 142 7.75 3.30 8.90
CA ASP A 142 6.34 3.04 8.64
C ASP A 142 6.16 2.10 7.45
N ILE A 143 7.25 1.75 6.78
CA ILE A 143 7.27 0.89 5.62
C ILE A 143 8.38 -0.14 5.69
N ILE A 144 8.09 -1.34 5.15
CA ILE A 144 9.07 -2.36 4.80
C ILE A 144 8.93 -2.62 3.31
N GLU A 145 10.01 -2.42 2.56
CA GLU A 145 10.03 -2.70 1.14
C GLU A 145 10.57 -4.11 0.88
N TYR A 146 9.86 -4.87 0.05
CA TYR A 146 10.36 -6.15 -0.46
C TYR A 146 10.69 -6.05 -1.95
N SER A 147 11.73 -6.76 -2.38
CA SER A 147 12.25 -6.73 -3.75
C SER A 147 12.09 -8.06 -4.48
N SER A 148 11.83 -9.16 -3.77
CA SER A 148 11.79 -10.51 -4.34
C SER A 148 10.91 -11.44 -3.51
N ARG A 149 10.58 -12.62 -4.08
CA ARG A 149 9.88 -13.72 -3.39
C ARG A 149 10.59 -14.11 -2.08
N LYS A 150 11.88 -14.41 -2.14
CA LYS A 150 12.69 -14.81 -0.98
C LYS A 150 12.70 -13.70 0.09
N ASN A 151 12.86 -12.44 -0.34
CA ASN A 151 12.87 -11.30 0.58
C ASN A 151 11.52 -11.14 1.26
N LEU A 152 10.40 -11.17 0.51
CA LEU A 152 9.05 -11.10 1.07
C LEU A 152 8.77 -12.26 2.03
N PHE A 153 9.11 -13.49 1.64
CA PHE A 153 8.93 -14.66 2.50
C PHE A 153 9.67 -14.50 3.84
N ASN A 154 10.91 -14.04 3.82
CA ASN A 154 11.70 -13.80 5.02
C ASN A 154 11.10 -12.70 5.92
N ILE A 155 10.61 -11.61 5.31
CA ILE A 155 9.91 -10.54 6.03
C ILE A 155 8.68 -11.12 6.74
N LEU A 156 7.81 -11.80 5.99
CA LEU A 156 6.57 -12.36 6.52
C LEU A 156 6.83 -13.44 7.58
N ASN A 157 7.88 -14.26 7.39
CA ASN A 157 8.24 -15.30 8.35
C ASN A 157 8.69 -14.75 9.72
N LYS A 158 9.37 -13.58 9.71
CA LYS A 158 9.88 -12.92 10.93
C LYS A 158 8.90 -11.91 11.54
N LEU A 159 7.80 -11.61 10.86
CA LEU A 159 6.84 -10.61 11.30
C LEU A 159 6.02 -11.13 12.48
N ASN A 160 5.84 -10.30 13.51
CA ASN A 160 4.96 -10.62 14.64
C ASN A 160 4.26 -9.36 15.17
N LYS A 161 3.17 -9.53 15.93
CA LYS A 161 2.38 -8.41 16.45
C LYS A 161 3.19 -7.45 17.33
N LYS A 162 4.09 -7.96 18.15
CA LYS A 162 4.93 -7.13 19.06
C LYS A 162 5.79 -6.15 18.27
N LYS A 163 6.27 -6.55 17.08
CA LYS A 163 7.06 -5.69 16.19
C LYS A 163 6.24 -4.62 15.47
N LEU A 164 4.90 -4.78 15.41
CA LEU A 164 4.02 -3.81 14.76
C LEU A 164 3.62 -2.65 15.67
N VAL A 165 3.66 -2.86 16.98
CA VAL A 165 3.31 -1.83 17.99
C VAL A 165 4.50 -0.89 18.16
N LYS A 166 4.64 0.11 17.29
CA LYS A 166 5.61 1.21 17.45
C LYS A 166 4.90 2.53 17.23
N ASN A 167 5.31 3.56 17.99
CA ASN A 167 4.88 4.94 17.78
C ASN A 167 5.27 5.37 16.36
N ARG A 168 4.32 5.32 15.43
CA ARG A 168 4.50 5.73 14.05
C ARG A 168 4.01 7.15 13.86
N LYS A 169 4.81 8.00 13.24
CA LYS A 169 4.38 9.34 12.84
C LYS A 169 3.64 9.23 11.52
N ASN A 170 2.38 9.61 11.52
CA ASN A 170 1.53 9.56 10.34
C ASN A 170 1.79 10.76 9.41
N LYS A 171 2.54 10.56 8.33
CA LYS A 171 2.75 11.59 7.30
C LYS A 171 1.47 11.97 6.54
N TYR A 172 0.49 11.09 6.49
CA TYR A 172 -0.78 11.35 5.83
C TYR A 172 -1.72 12.25 6.66
N SER A 173 -1.41 12.54 7.93
CA SER A 173 -2.19 13.46 8.77
C SER A 173 -2.34 14.87 8.17
N LYS A 174 -1.37 15.30 7.37
CA LYS A 174 -1.41 16.58 6.62
C LYS A 174 -2.45 16.61 5.50
N TYR A 175 -3.01 15.47 5.13
CA TYR A 175 -4.05 15.34 4.10
C TYR A 175 -5.47 15.26 4.67
N ASN A 176 -5.68 15.76 5.88
CA ASN A 176 -7.02 15.91 6.45
C ASN A 176 -7.83 17.00 5.70
N SER A 177 -9.16 16.95 5.85
CA SER A 177 -10.08 17.84 5.13
C SER A 177 -9.72 19.33 5.30
N LYS A 178 -9.41 19.77 6.52
CA LYS A 178 -9.10 21.19 6.80
C LYS A 178 -7.86 21.67 6.01
N MET A 179 -6.81 20.88 6.01
CA MET A 179 -5.55 21.23 5.32
C MET A 179 -5.70 21.19 3.80
N VAL A 180 -6.38 20.18 3.29
CA VAL A 180 -6.63 20.02 1.85
C VAL A 180 -7.53 21.13 1.33
N MET A 181 -8.64 21.45 2.02
CA MET A 181 -9.55 22.53 1.62
C MET A 181 -8.91 23.91 1.73
N ARG A 182 -8.06 24.15 2.74
CA ARG A 182 -7.27 25.40 2.79
C ARG A 182 -6.38 25.55 1.55
N ARG A 183 -5.75 24.47 1.12
CA ARG A 183 -4.90 24.46 -0.07
C ARG A 183 -5.71 24.64 -1.35
N PHE A 184 -6.87 23.99 -1.46
CA PHE A 184 -7.81 24.18 -2.56
C PHE A 184 -8.22 25.66 -2.67
N LYS A 185 -8.69 26.27 -1.55
CA LYS A 185 -9.06 27.69 -1.51
C LYS A 185 -7.93 28.58 -2.01
N LYS A 186 -6.70 28.39 -1.48
CA LYS A 186 -5.53 29.18 -1.86
C LYS A 186 -5.18 29.07 -3.34
N LEU A 187 -5.36 27.89 -3.94
CA LEU A 187 -4.95 27.64 -5.34
C LEU A 187 -6.01 28.02 -6.36
N PHE A 188 -7.29 27.87 -6.03
CA PHE A 188 -8.38 27.98 -7.01
C PHE A 188 -9.38 29.09 -6.71
N LEU A 189 -9.54 29.51 -5.46
CA LEU A 189 -10.56 30.50 -5.09
C LEU A 189 -9.94 31.86 -4.77
N ASP A 190 -8.77 31.89 -4.12
CA ASP A 190 -8.06 33.13 -3.89
C ASP A 190 -7.41 33.53 -5.23
N LYS A 191 -7.60 34.78 -5.67
CA LYS A 191 -6.94 35.35 -6.86
C LYS A 191 -5.41 35.38 -6.63
N SER A 192 -4.77 34.25 -6.73
CA SER A 192 -3.34 34.12 -6.52
C SER A 192 -2.59 34.37 -7.84
N LYS A 193 -1.38 34.89 -7.71
CA LYS A 193 -0.46 35.19 -8.80
C LYS A 193 -0.33 34.01 -9.75
N ALA A 194 -0.28 34.28 -11.05
CA ALA A 194 0.04 33.29 -12.07
C ALA A 194 1.28 32.48 -11.65
N ILE A 195 1.17 31.17 -11.80
CA ILE A 195 2.29 30.26 -11.46
C ILE A 195 3.26 30.27 -12.63
N ASN A 196 4.37 30.95 -12.46
CA ASN A 196 5.47 30.89 -13.43
C ASN A 196 6.31 29.65 -13.16
N PHE A 197 6.43 28.77 -14.15
CA PHE A 197 7.35 27.64 -14.10
C PHE A 197 8.75 28.12 -14.47
N SER A 198 9.71 27.78 -13.64
CA SER A 198 11.13 28.02 -13.93
C SER A 198 11.72 26.88 -14.79
N VAL A 199 12.84 27.16 -15.46
CA VAL A 199 13.62 26.11 -16.17
C VAL A 199 13.98 24.96 -15.22
N LEU A 200 14.24 25.28 -13.96
CA LEU A 200 14.53 24.28 -12.92
C LEU A 200 13.34 23.34 -12.66
N ASP A 201 12.10 23.81 -12.75
CA ASP A 201 10.92 22.98 -12.59
C ASP A 201 10.79 21.95 -13.72
N TYR A 202 11.13 22.34 -14.96
CA TYR A 202 11.19 21.42 -16.10
C TYR A 202 12.29 20.38 -15.93
N LEU A 203 13.48 20.78 -15.47
CA LEU A 203 14.59 19.86 -15.22
C LEU A 203 14.25 18.85 -14.11
N ILE A 204 13.63 19.29 -13.04
CA ILE A 204 13.17 18.41 -11.94
C ILE A 204 12.13 17.40 -12.45
N ASN A 205 11.20 17.83 -13.29
CA ASN A 205 10.24 16.92 -13.91
C ASN A 205 10.92 15.88 -14.82
N TYR A 206 11.88 16.30 -15.61
CA TYR A 206 12.66 15.42 -16.47
C TYR A 206 13.41 14.35 -15.66
N LEU A 207 14.10 14.74 -14.59
CA LEU A 207 14.78 13.82 -13.67
C LEU A 207 13.80 12.87 -12.95
N ALA A 208 12.58 13.31 -12.66
CA ALA A 208 11.53 12.44 -12.10
C ALA A 208 11.10 11.36 -13.08
N HIS A 209 11.07 11.64 -14.41
CA HIS A 209 10.78 10.65 -15.44
C HIS A 209 11.89 9.60 -15.55
N PHE A 210 13.16 9.97 -15.45
CA PHE A 210 14.27 9.02 -15.39
C PHE A 210 14.16 8.09 -14.18
N LYS A 211 13.85 8.64 -13.01
CA LYS A 211 13.61 7.84 -11.81
C LYS A 211 12.47 6.83 -12.02
N MET A 212 11.36 7.26 -12.66
CA MET A 212 10.25 6.36 -13.01
C MET A 212 10.69 5.26 -13.99
N ALA A 213 11.43 5.62 -15.04
CA ALA A 213 11.94 4.68 -16.02
C ALA A 213 12.88 3.64 -15.39
N TYR A 214 13.76 4.05 -14.48
CA TYR A 214 14.61 3.15 -13.70
C TYR A 214 13.79 2.10 -12.92
N TYR A 215 12.80 2.52 -12.14
CA TYR A 215 11.98 1.57 -11.38
C TYR A 215 11.15 0.66 -12.28
N TYR A 216 10.66 1.17 -13.41
CA TYR A 216 9.94 0.37 -14.40
C TYR A 216 10.83 -0.68 -15.07
N SER A 217 12.05 -0.32 -15.49
CA SER A 217 13.01 -1.26 -16.08
C SER A 217 13.42 -2.34 -15.07
N ARG A 218 13.65 -1.97 -13.81
CA ARG A 218 13.92 -2.91 -12.72
C ARG A 218 12.74 -3.86 -12.48
N HIS A 219 11.52 -3.37 -12.50
CA HIS A 219 10.32 -4.22 -12.39
C HIS A 219 10.26 -5.22 -13.55
N LYS A 220 10.43 -4.76 -14.81
CA LYS A 220 10.44 -5.62 -16.00
C LYS A 220 11.52 -6.70 -15.92
N PHE A 221 12.74 -6.31 -15.56
CA PHE A 221 13.86 -7.24 -15.40
C PHE A 221 13.55 -8.33 -14.35
N TYR A 222 13.09 -7.96 -13.17
CA TYR A 222 12.75 -8.92 -12.12
C TYR A 222 11.56 -9.80 -12.49
N SER A 223 10.54 -9.26 -13.15
CA SER A 223 9.40 -10.05 -13.62
C SER A 223 9.82 -11.11 -14.63
N HIS A 224 10.66 -10.77 -15.61
CA HIS A 224 11.18 -11.73 -16.58
C HIS A 224 12.14 -12.74 -15.95
N TYR A 225 13.04 -12.29 -15.10
CA TYR A 225 13.98 -13.15 -14.40
C TYR A 225 13.27 -14.18 -13.51
N TYR A 226 12.24 -13.79 -12.79
CA TYR A 226 11.47 -14.72 -11.97
C TYR A 226 10.66 -15.71 -12.80
N ASN A 227 9.99 -15.26 -13.85
CA ASN A 227 9.28 -16.16 -14.76
C ASN A 227 10.23 -17.18 -15.40
N PHE A 228 11.44 -16.76 -15.76
CA PHE A 228 12.46 -17.63 -16.32
C PHE A 228 12.98 -18.66 -15.30
N ILE A 229 13.28 -18.25 -14.08
CA ILE A 229 13.75 -19.16 -13.04
C ILE A 229 12.64 -20.10 -12.58
N GLU A 230 11.43 -19.62 -12.38
CA GLU A 230 10.31 -20.47 -11.99
C GLU A 230 10.02 -21.54 -13.05
N SER A 231 10.08 -21.18 -14.35
CA SER A 231 9.89 -22.16 -15.43
C SER A 231 10.99 -23.23 -15.51
N LYS A 232 12.19 -22.99 -14.97
CA LYS A 232 13.31 -23.96 -15.03
C LYS A 232 13.51 -24.79 -13.76
N PHE A 233 13.04 -24.32 -12.60
CA PHE A 233 13.39 -24.93 -11.31
C PHE A 233 12.18 -25.38 -10.47
N PHE A 234 10.95 -25.18 -10.94
CA PHE A 234 9.74 -25.50 -10.16
C PHE A 234 8.65 -26.23 -10.98
N TYR A 235 9.03 -26.78 -12.16
CA TYR A 235 8.24 -27.75 -12.92
C TYR A 235 9.02 -29.04 -13.14
#